data_53df6e49e26c5344ae8909897c600674
#
_entry.id   53df6e49e26c5344ae8909897c600674
#
_cell.length_a   1.000
_cell.length_b   1.000
_cell.length_c   1.000
_cell.angle_alpha   90.00
_cell.angle_beta   90.00
_cell.angle_gamma   90.00
#
_symmetry.space_group_name_H-M   'P 1'
#
loop_
_entity.id
_entity.type
_entity.pdbx_description
1 polymer ?
#
loop_
_entity_poly.entity_id
_entity_poly.type
_entity_poly.pdbx_seq_one_letter_code
_entity_poly.pdbx_strand_id
1 'polypeptide(L)'
;MDLQTFTEPKKICLNLEGITKITYEIQHLVINSKCDIMVCFHDINKSDSYYFKFTLQGEDYLNWKDDQYIIDYLNNMINKMIA
;
A
#
# COMPACT_ATOMS: atom_id res chain seq x y z
N MET A 1 1.74 7.97 -5.70
CA MET A 1 3.12 7.49 -5.95
C MET A 1 3.11 5.99 -6.18
N ASP A 2 3.90 5.54 -7.13
CA ASP A 2 3.97 4.12 -7.46
C ASP A 2 4.71 3.35 -6.37
N LEU A 3 4.13 2.25 -5.93
CA LEU A 3 4.74 1.37 -4.93
C LEU A 3 5.31 0.12 -5.58
N GLN A 4 4.50 -0.57 -6.37
CA GLN A 4 4.89 -1.76 -7.13
C GLN A 4 4.19 -1.77 -8.47
N THR A 5 4.89 -2.29 -9.49
CA THR A 5 4.34 -2.51 -10.82
C THR A 5 4.70 -3.94 -11.24
N PHE A 6 3.74 -4.68 -11.76
CA PHE A 6 3.95 -6.07 -12.16
C PHE A 6 3.80 -6.21 -13.66
N THR A 7 4.73 -6.94 -14.28
CA THR A 7 4.63 -7.29 -15.71
C THR A 7 3.54 -8.33 -15.95
N GLU A 8 3.30 -9.20 -14.95
CA GLU A 8 2.24 -10.18 -14.97
C GLU A 8 1.26 -9.88 -13.83
N PRO A 9 -0.06 -10.01 -14.07
CA PRO A 9 -1.04 -9.79 -13.01
C PRO A 9 -0.81 -10.67 -11.80
N LYS A 10 -1.00 -10.13 -10.60
CA LYS A 10 -0.83 -10.84 -9.34
C LYS A 10 -2.17 -10.98 -8.62
N LYS A 11 -2.32 -12.09 -7.93
CA LYS A 11 -3.49 -12.36 -7.10
C LYS A 11 -3.19 -11.94 -5.66
N ILE A 12 -4.05 -11.10 -5.09
CA ILE A 12 -3.94 -10.70 -3.69
C ILE A 12 -5.02 -11.39 -2.87
N CYS A 13 -6.24 -11.48 -3.40
CA CYS A 13 -7.33 -12.21 -2.77
C CYS A 13 -8.32 -12.65 -3.85
N LEU A 14 -9.39 -13.33 -3.44
CA LEU A 14 -10.35 -13.91 -4.39
C LEU A 14 -10.94 -12.87 -5.36
N ASN A 15 -11.09 -11.63 -4.92
CA ASN A 15 -11.67 -10.57 -5.75
C ASN A 15 -10.64 -9.70 -6.47
N LEU A 16 -9.34 -9.92 -6.21
CA LEU A 16 -8.26 -9.11 -6.75
C LEU A 16 -7.23 -10.03 -7.40
N GLU A 17 -7.56 -10.54 -8.58
CA GLU A 17 -6.71 -11.53 -9.27
C GLU A 17 -5.84 -10.94 -10.37
N GLY A 18 -6.13 -9.71 -10.81
CA GLY A 18 -5.41 -9.09 -11.92
C GLY A 18 -4.66 -7.83 -11.53
N ILE A 19 -4.02 -7.81 -10.38
CA ILE A 19 -3.28 -6.62 -9.91
C ILE A 19 -2.02 -6.43 -10.73
N THR A 20 -1.93 -5.29 -11.40
CA THR A 20 -0.76 -4.93 -12.21
C THR A 20 0.01 -3.75 -11.64
N LYS A 21 -0.62 -2.94 -10.79
CA LYS A 21 0.02 -1.77 -10.23
C LYS A 21 -0.53 -1.50 -8.83
N ILE A 22 0.35 -1.06 -7.94
CA ILE A 22 -0.01 -0.67 -6.59
C ILE A 22 0.58 0.72 -6.35
N THR A 23 -0.26 1.65 -5.90
CA THR A 23 0.16 3.01 -5.57
C THR A 23 -0.20 3.31 -4.12
N TYR A 24 0.40 4.35 -3.56
CA TYR A 24 0.08 4.80 -2.21
C TYR A 24 0.05 6.32 -2.13
N GLU A 25 -0.66 6.82 -1.12
CA GLU A 25 -0.77 8.25 -0.88
C GLU A 25 -0.95 8.49 0.62
N ILE A 26 -0.26 9.50 1.16
CA ILE A 26 -0.44 9.93 2.55
C ILE A 26 -1.69 10.79 2.60
N GLN A 27 -2.71 10.32 3.32
CA GLN A 27 -4.02 10.97 3.39
C GLN A 27 -4.16 11.92 4.57
N HIS A 28 -3.66 11.51 5.73
CA HIS A 28 -3.84 12.27 6.96
C HIS A 28 -2.66 12.07 7.88
N LEU A 29 -2.08 13.18 8.30
CA LEU A 29 -0.92 13.18 9.20
C LEU A 29 -1.28 13.95 10.47
N VAL A 30 -1.21 13.24 11.60
CA VAL A 30 -1.31 13.88 12.92
C VAL A 30 0.09 13.89 13.51
N ILE A 31 0.69 15.08 13.61
CA ILE A 31 2.07 15.24 14.05
C ILE A 31 2.25 14.62 15.43
N ASN A 32 3.35 13.85 15.58
CA ASN A 32 3.71 13.15 16.82
C ASN A 32 2.69 12.08 17.26
N SER A 33 1.81 11.62 16.38
CA SER A 33 0.80 10.65 16.73
C SER A 33 0.68 9.54 15.70
N LYS A 34 0.16 9.84 14.50
CA LYS A 34 -0.11 8.81 13.50
C LYS A 34 -0.10 9.39 12.08
N CYS A 35 -0.01 8.48 11.12
CA CYS A 35 -0.11 8.80 9.70
C CYS A 35 -1.00 7.78 9.02
N ASP A 36 -2.05 8.25 8.34
CA ASP A 36 -2.93 7.41 7.55
C ASP A 36 -2.42 7.35 6.10
N ILE A 37 -2.27 6.14 5.59
CA ILE A 37 -1.77 5.90 4.24
C ILE A 37 -2.83 5.13 3.46
N MET A 38 -3.22 5.66 2.29
CA MET A 38 -4.14 4.99 1.39
C MET A 38 -3.34 4.24 0.34
N VAL A 39 -3.57 2.93 0.24
CA VAL A 39 -2.96 2.08 -0.77
C VAL A 39 -4.01 1.71 -1.79
N CYS A 40 -3.69 1.89 -3.06
CA CYS A 40 -4.59 1.65 -4.17
C CYS A 40 -4.08 0.47 -5.00
N PHE A 41 -4.93 -0.54 -5.18
CA PHE A 41 -4.65 -1.70 -6.01
C PHE A 41 -5.37 -1.52 -7.35
N HIS A 42 -4.62 -1.54 -8.45
CA HIS A 42 -5.16 -1.41 -9.79
C HIS A 42 -5.29 -2.79 -10.42
N ASP A 43 -6.53 -3.23 -10.60
CA ASP A 43 -6.85 -4.54 -11.18
C ASP A 43 -7.19 -4.37 -12.66
N ILE A 44 -6.48 -5.11 -13.52
CA ILE A 44 -6.67 -5.06 -14.96
C ILE A 44 -8.07 -5.51 -15.39
N ASN A 45 -8.71 -6.34 -14.58
CA ASN A 45 -10.04 -6.89 -14.88
C ASN A 45 -11.19 -6.03 -14.39
N LYS A 46 -10.89 -4.93 -13.70
CA LYS A 46 -11.90 -4.06 -13.10
C LYS A 46 -11.68 -2.62 -13.50
N SER A 47 -12.78 -1.92 -13.75
CA SER A 47 -12.73 -0.48 -14.08
C SER A 47 -12.41 0.37 -12.86
N ASP A 48 -12.77 -0.09 -11.67
CA ASP A 48 -12.55 0.63 -10.42
C ASP A 48 -11.34 0.05 -9.68
N SER A 49 -10.59 0.92 -9.01
CA SER A 49 -9.49 0.52 -8.18
C SER A 49 -9.98 0.12 -6.78
N TYR A 50 -9.24 -0.76 -6.14
CA TYR A 50 -9.52 -1.16 -4.76
C TYR A 50 -8.61 -0.38 -3.82
N TYR A 51 -9.18 0.20 -2.78
CA TYR A 51 -8.45 1.04 -1.82
C TYR A 51 -8.33 0.37 -0.48
N PHE A 52 -7.15 0.47 0.12
CA PHE A 52 -6.87 -0.07 1.44
C PHE A 52 -6.19 1.00 2.29
N LYS A 53 -6.67 1.19 3.52
CA LYS A 53 -6.12 2.19 4.42
C LYS A 53 -5.24 1.53 5.48
N PHE A 54 -4.01 2.03 5.62
CA PHE A 54 -3.11 1.63 6.70
C PHE A 54 -2.80 2.83 7.57
N THR A 55 -2.59 2.57 8.87
CA THR A 55 -2.24 3.63 9.80
C THR A 55 -0.91 3.30 10.45
N LEU A 56 0.07 4.21 10.29
CA LEU A 56 1.31 4.16 11.05
C LEU A 56 1.10 4.86 12.39
N GLN A 57 1.33 4.14 13.48
CA GLN A 57 1.19 4.68 14.84
C GLN A 57 2.18 3.98 15.76
N GLY A 58 2.40 4.56 16.94
CA GLY A 58 3.32 3.99 17.93
C GLY A 58 4.75 3.92 17.39
N GLU A 59 5.38 2.76 17.53
CA GLU A 59 6.78 2.58 17.12
C GLU A 59 6.95 2.74 15.62
N ASP A 60 5.99 2.30 14.80
CA ASP A 60 6.06 2.44 13.36
C ASP A 60 6.12 3.91 12.95
N TYR A 61 5.33 4.76 13.61
CA TYR A 61 5.37 6.19 13.38
C TYR A 61 6.72 6.79 13.82
N LEU A 62 7.21 6.39 14.98
CA LEU A 62 8.46 6.91 15.53
C LEU A 62 9.67 6.51 14.69
N ASN A 63 9.61 5.35 14.04
CA ASN A 63 10.67 4.86 13.17
C ASN A 63 10.61 5.44 11.77
N TRP A 64 9.55 6.13 11.43
CA TRP A 64 9.38 6.77 10.13
C TRP A 64 10.26 8.01 10.05
N LYS A 65 11.40 7.88 9.38
CA LYS A 65 12.37 8.97 9.24
C LYS A 65 12.44 9.51 7.82
N ASP A 66 12.08 8.70 6.83
CA ASP A 66 12.12 9.07 5.42
C ASP A 66 11.10 8.27 4.62
N ASP A 67 10.96 8.62 3.34
CA ASP A 67 10.00 7.95 2.46
C ASP A 67 10.34 6.48 2.24
N GLN A 68 11.62 6.11 2.33
CA GLN A 68 12.02 4.73 2.14
C GLN A 68 11.45 3.82 3.23
N TYR A 69 11.30 4.31 4.45
CA TYR A 69 10.69 3.53 5.52
C TYR A 69 9.24 3.16 5.17
N ILE A 70 8.47 4.13 4.66
CA ILE A 70 7.08 3.88 4.25
C ILE A 70 7.04 2.86 3.12
N ILE A 71 7.90 3.02 2.12
CA ILE A 71 7.96 2.13 0.96
C ILE A 71 8.25 0.70 1.41
N ASP A 72 9.26 0.52 2.27
CA ASP A 72 9.63 -0.80 2.77
C ASP A 72 8.53 -1.41 3.63
N TYR A 73 7.90 -0.62 4.48
CA TYR A 73 6.80 -1.05 5.33
C TYR A 73 5.63 -1.58 4.49
N LEU A 74 5.20 -0.79 3.51
CA LEU A 74 4.09 -1.17 2.64
C LEU A 74 4.42 -2.38 1.78
N ASN A 75 5.64 -2.44 1.23
CA ASN A 75 6.07 -3.58 0.41
C ASN A 75 6.08 -4.87 1.23
N ASN A 76 6.56 -4.82 2.47
CA ASN A 76 6.56 -6.00 3.34
C ASN A 76 5.14 -6.49 3.63
N MET A 77 4.21 -5.56 3.88
CA MET A 77 2.82 -5.92 4.10
C MET A 77 2.18 -6.53 2.85
N ILE A 78 2.41 -5.91 1.70
CA ILE A 78 1.83 -6.36 0.43
C ILE A 78 2.39 -7.72 0.03
N ASN A 79 3.68 -7.95 0.20
CA ASN A 79 4.31 -9.21 -0.13
C ASN A 79 3.75 -10.38 0.69
N LYS A 80 3.27 -10.11 1.89
CA LYS A 80 2.58 -11.12 2.71
C LYS A 80 1.16 -11.41 2.20
N MET A 81 0.57 -10.47 1.47
CA MET A 81 -0.79 -10.61 0.92
C MET A 81 -0.77 -11.32 -0.43
N ILE A 82 0.29 -11.20 -1.19
CA ILE A 82 0.40 -11.83 -2.52
C ILE A 82 0.54 -13.34 -2.36
N ALA A 83 -0.37 -14.05 -3.01
CA ALA A 83 -0.40 -15.51 -2.98
C ALA A 83 0.65 -16.12 -3.90
#